data_8ac21a037d234e3a81521541c4765443
#
_entry.id   8ac21a037d234e3a81521541c4765443
#
_cell.length_a   1.000
_cell.length_b   1.000
_cell.length_c   1.000
_cell.angle_alpha   90.00
_cell.angle_beta   90.00
_cell.angle_gamma   90.00
#
_symmetry.space_group_name_H-M   'P 1'
#
loop_
_entity.id
_entity.type
_entity.pdbx_description
1 polymer ?
#
loop_
_entity_poly.entity_id
_entity_poly.type
_entity_poly.pdbx_seq_one_letter_code
_entity_poly.pdbx_strand_id
1 'polypeptide(L)'
;MKKWIGTMLCAGLIAGCTSQDDRILFDGQFFNAKLRKVDRQRDVFTVSVKPVSRSLIGAVEAGEYEAVAYCVTQFGNSDIIWSAGPDAANGQYNVADDTLILQGRCPDGR
;
A
#
# COMPACT_ATOMS: atom_id res chain seq x y z
N MET A 1 -55.50 12.39 -11.98
CA MET A 1 -54.88 12.25 -11.99
C MET A 1 -53.94 12.08 -11.58
N LYS A 2 -53.51 12.00 -11.42
CA LYS A 2 -52.69 11.81 -11.19
C LYS A 2 -51.67 11.58 -10.94
N LYS A 3 -51.21 11.37 -10.74
CA LYS A 3 -50.39 11.11 -10.57
C LYS A 3 -49.41 10.95 -10.29
N TRP A 4 -48.83 10.71 -10.01
CA TRP A 4 -47.94 10.52 -9.66
C TRP A 4 -46.95 10.43 -9.55
N ILE A 5 -46.39 10.22 -9.50
CA ILE A 5 -45.62 10.10 -9.43
C ILE A 5 -44.61 10.00 -9.09
N GLY A 6 -44.11 9.91 -9.04
CA GLY A 6 -43.11 9.88 -8.76
C GLY A 6 -42.34 9.50 -8.32
N THR A 7 -41.70 9.35 -8.30
CA THR A 7 -40.94 9.08 -7.92
C THR A 7 -39.94 8.74 -7.72
N MET A 8 -39.39 8.62 -7.68
CA MET A 8 -38.50 8.32 -7.47
C MET A 8 -37.57 8.36 -7.30
N LEU A 9 -36.87 8.20 -7.28
CA LEU A 9 -36.00 8.19 -7.16
C LEU A 9 -35.03 8.02 -6.58
N CYS A 10 -34.31 8.12 -6.40
CA CYS A 10 -33.58 8.08 -5.57
C CYS A 10 -32.51 7.40 -5.60
N ALA A 11 -32.34 6.94 -5.83
CA ALA A 11 -31.48 6.15 -5.99
C ALA A 11 -30.25 6.68 -6.07
N GLY A 12 -29.59 6.47 -6.61
CA GLY A 12 -28.46 6.97 -6.80
C GLY A 12 -27.59 7.13 -5.79
N LEU A 13 -27.75 7.42 -5.02
CA LEU A 13 -27.01 7.70 -4.09
C LEU A 13 -25.97 6.91 -3.87
N ILE A 14 -25.93 5.97 -3.96
CA ILE A 14 -25.06 5.16 -3.56
C ILE A 14 -23.84 5.31 -4.05
N ALA A 15 -23.73 5.48 -5.01
CA ALA A 15 -22.60 5.48 -5.55
C ALA A 15 -21.54 5.97 -4.85
N GLY A 16 -21.58 6.79 -4.40
CA GLY A 16 -20.59 7.32 -3.88
C GLY A 16 -19.53 6.69 -3.38
N CYS A 17 -19.57 5.78 -2.98
CA CYS A 17 -18.62 5.20 -2.34
C CYS A 17 -17.49 5.04 -3.05
N THR A 18 -17.00 5.55 -3.70
CA THR A 18 -16.06 5.21 -4.32
C THR A 18 -14.86 5.16 -3.91
N SER A 19 -14.12 4.72 -4.48
CA SER A 19 -13.05 4.28 -4.22
C SER A 19 -11.95 5.13 -4.06
N GLN A 20 -11.89 6.20 -4.46
CA GLN A 20 -10.81 6.89 -4.22
C GLN A 20 -10.52 7.07 -2.87
N ASP A 21 -11.37 6.91 -2.05
CA ASP A 21 -11.13 7.08 -0.71
C ASP A 21 -10.53 5.94 -0.06
N ASP A 22 -10.19 4.93 -0.76
CA ASP A 22 -9.54 3.81 -0.19
C ASP A 22 -8.13 4.11 0.16
N ARG A 23 -7.65 5.27 -0.11
CA ARG A 23 -6.28 5.55 0.20
C ARG A 23 -6.11 5.69 1.68
N ILE A 24 -5.05 5.11 2.20
CA ILE A 24 -4.76 5.11 3.61
C ILE A 24 -3.72 6.17 3.89
N LEU A 25 -3.92 6.91 4.97
CA LEU A 25 -2.96 7.91 5.36
C LEU A 25 -1.93 7.28 6.29
N PHE A 26 -0.69 7.63 6.11
CA PHE A 26 0.37 7.20 7.00
C PHE A 26 1.03 8.46 7.53
N ASP A 27 1.07 8.61 8.84
CA ASP A 27 1.54 9.81 9.47
C ASP A 27 0.79 11.04 8.94
N GLY A 28 -0.48 10.86 8.68
CA GLY A 28 -1.33 11.95 8.18
C GLY A 28 -1.12 12.32 6.73
N GLN A 29 -0.35 11.54 5.97
CA GLN A 29 -0.03 11.88 4.60
C GLN A 29 -0.38 10.76 3.67
N PHE A 30 -0.61 11.08 2.40
CA PHE A 30 -0.81 10.07 1.40
C PHE A 30 0.51 9.78 0.71
N PHE A 31 0.73 8.51 0.40
CA PHE A 31 1.93 8.09 -0.31
C PHE A 31 1.55 7.22 -1.50
N ASN A 32 2.44 7.20 -2.47
CA ASN A 32 2.28 6.33 -3.61
C ASN A 32 3.25 5.20 -3.43
N ALA A 33 2.75 4.03 -3.11
CA ALA A 33 3.60 2.87 -2.86
C ALA A 33 3.35 1.83 -3.95
N LYS A 34 4.39 1.35 -4.57
CA LYS A 34 4.28 0.35 -5.61
C LYS A 34 5.16 -0.81 -5.31
N LEU A 35 4.63 -2.00 -5.40
CA LEU A 35 5.38 -3.22 -5.17
C LEU A 35 5.64 -3.92 -6.48
N ARG A 36 6.86 -4.38 -6.68
CA ARG A 36 7.20 -5.16 -7.84
C ARG A 36 7.85 -6.43 -7.42
N LYS A 37 7.42 -7.55 -7.97
CA LYS A 37 8.07 -8.80 -7.68
C LYS A 37 9.22 -8.97 -8.62
N VAL A 38 10.22 -9.71 -8.19
CA VAL A 38 11.37 -9.99 -9.00
C VAL A 38 11.01 -11.11 -9.96
N ASP A 39 11.49 -11.03 -11.19
CA ASP A 39 11.18 -12.02 -12.19
C ASP A 39 11.49 -13.40 -11.71
N ARG A 40 10.57 -14.30 -11.86
CA ARG A 40 10.76 -15.70 -11.52
C ARG A 40 10.91 -15.96 -10.06
N GLN A 41 10.78 -14.96 -9.20
CA GLN A 41 10.85 -15.19 -7.79
C GLN A 41 9.73 -14.41 -7.17
N ARG A 42 8.53 -14.95 -7.19
CA ARG A 42 7.37 -14.22 -6.71
C ARG A 42 7.46 -13.87 -5.26
N ASP A 43 8.27 -14.56 -4.48
CA ASP A 43 8.41 -14.29 -3.09
C ASP A 43 9.35 -13.11 -2.82
N VAL A 44 10.13 -12.69 -3.79
CA VAL A 44 11.06 -11.59 -3.60
C VAL A 44 10.45 -10.33 -4.20
N PHE A 45 10.49 -9.25 -3.48
CA PHE A 45 9.84 -8.03 -3.94
C PHE A 45 10.63 -6.78 -3.60
N THR A 46 10.29 -5.71 -4.28
CA THR A 46 10.81 -4.39 -4.00
C THR A 46 9.62 -3.44 -3.92
N VAL A 47 9.59 -2.58 -2.91
CA VAL A 47 8.53 -1.59 -2.78
C VAL A 47 9.16 -0.22 -2.92
N SER A 48 8.54 0.62 -3.73
CA SER A 48 8.96 2.00 -3.91
C SER A 48 7.88 2.92 -3.37
N VAL A 49 8.24 3.84 -2.50
CA VAL A 49 7.27 4.72 -1.87
C VAL A 49 7.72 6.15 -2.04
N LYS A 50 6.85 7.01 -2.48
CA LYS A 50 7.17 8.44 -2.61
C LYS A 50 5.93 9.28 -2.37
N PRO A 51 6.07 10.53 -2.00
CA PRO A 51 7.34 11.23 -1.79
C PRO A 51 7.78 11.12 -0.34
N VAL A 52 9.04 10.80 -0.12
CA VAL A 52 9.56 10.62 1.22
C VAL A 52 9.58 11.94 1.97
N SER A 53 9.68 13.04 1.23
CA SER A 53 9.78 14.35 1.85
C SER A 53 8.56 14.71 2.67
N ARG A 54 7.43 14.05 2.47
CA ARG A 54 6.28 14.33 3.29
C ARG A 54 6.44 13.77 4.68
N SER A 55 7.03 12.63 4.82
CA SER A 55 7.28 12.00 6.10
C SER A 55 8.04 10.72 5.87
N LEU A 56 9.24 10.62 6.38
CA LEU A 56 9.97 9.37 6.23
C LEU A 56 9.29 8.26 7.01
N ILE A 57 8.81 8.55 8.21
CA ILE A 57 8.14 7.54 9.00
C ILE A 57 6.90 7.05 8.28
N GLY A 58 6.12 7.97 7.72
CA GLY A 58 4.93 7.59 6.99
C GLY A 58 5.25 6.79 5.76
N ALA A 59 6.32 7.15 5.04
CA ALA A 59 6.71 6.40 3.85
C ALA A 59 7.11 4.98 4.21
N VAL A 60 7.85 4.81 5.32
CA VAL A 60 8.24 3.49 5.76
C VAL A 60 7.01 2.65 6.11
N GLU A 61 6.05 3.26 6.80
CA GLU A 61 4.84 2.55 7.15
C GLU A 61 4.04 2.18 5.91
N ALA A 62 3.98 3.07 4.94
CA ALA A 62 3.24 2.80 3.73
C ALA A 62 3.87 1.64 2.96
N GLY A 63 5.19 1.61 2.91
CA GLY A 63 5.87 0.52 2.23
C GLY A 63 5.70 -0.80 2.94
N GLU A 64 5.76 -0.78 4.27
CA GLU A 64 5.56 -1.99 5.03
C GLU A 64 4.14 -2.52 4.84
N TYR A 65 3.17 -1.64 4.84
CA TYR A 65 1.78 -2.02 4.65
C TYR A 65 1.60 -2.72 3.30
N GLU A 66 2.20 -2.16 2.27
CA GLU A 66 2.08 -2.73 0.94
C GLU A 66 2.73 -4.11 0.89
N ALA A 67 3.88 -4.26 1.52
CA ALA A 67 4.58 -5.53 1.52
C ALA A 67 3.81 -6.59 2.30
N VAL A 68 3.25 -6.21 3.45
CA VAL A 68 2.49 -7.16 4.24
C VAL A 68 1.26 -7.61 3.46
N ALA A 69 0.57 -6.66 2.81
CA ALA A 69 -0.61 -7.02 2.03
C ALA A 69 -0.25 -7.99 0.92
N TYR A 70 0.89 -7.77 0.27
CA TYR A 70 1.33 -8.66 -0.80
C TYR A 70 1.63 -10.06 -0.26
N CYS A 71 2.42 -10.15 0.82
CA CYS A 71 2.81 -11.45 1.33
C CYS A 71 1.61 -12.21 1.89
N VAL A 72 0.69 -11.52 2.54
CA VAL A 72 -0.49 -12.17 3.07
C VAL A 72 -1.37 -12.67 1.92
N THR A 73 -1.56 -11.87 0.89
CA THR A 73 -2.42 -12.25 -0.21
C THR A 73 -1.83 -13.38 -1.03
N GLN A 74 -0.53 -13.36 -1.26
CA GLN A 74 0.08 -14.34 -2.15
C GLN A 74 0.57 -15.58 -1.41
N PHE A 75 0.95 -15.45 -0.16
CA PHE A 75 1.57 -16.56 0.54
C PHE A 75 0.95 -16.83 1.91
N GLY A 76 0.00 -16.02 2.34
CA GLY A 76 -0.68 -16.27 3.60
C GLY A 76 0.16 -15.99 4.83
N ASN A 77 1.19 -15.17 4.70
CA ASN A 77 2.11 -15.01 5.79
C ASN A 77 2.62 -13.58 5.83
N SER A 78 2.61 -12.96 6.97
CA SER A 78 3.06 -11.59 7.09
C SER A 78 4.46 -11.47 7.68
N ASP A 79 5.15 -12.57 7.91
CA ASP A 79 6.48 -12.52 8.45
C ASP A 79 7.46 -12.30 7.33
N ILE A 80 7.85 -11.12 7.09
CA ILE A 80 8.69 -10.78 5.95
C ILE A 80 10.14 -10.81 6.36
N ILE A 81 10.97 -11.36 5.49
CA ILE A 81 12.40 -11.35 5.70
C ILE A 81 12.94 -10.18 4.92
N TRP A 82 13.32 -9.14 5.61
CA TRP A 82 13.73 -7.90 4.95
C TRP A 82 15.21 -7.89 4.67
N SER A 83 15.56 -7.44 3.47
CA SER A 83 16.95 -7.18 3.18
C SER A 83 17.22 -5.67 3.22
N ALA A 84 16.22 -4.87 2.97
CA ALA A 84 16.30 -3.44 3.18
C ALA A 84 14.93 -3.04 3.71
N GLY A 85 14.77 -3.06 5.00
CA GLY A 85 13.44 -3.01 5.57
C GLY A 85 13.12 -1.84 6.44
N PRO A 86 11.94 -1.88 7.02
CA PRO A 86 11.45 -0.76 7.78
C PRO A 86 12.21 -0.49 9.05
N ASP A 87 12.94 -1.49 9.56
CA ASP A 87 13.72 -1.23 10.72
C ASP A 87 15.18 -1.23 10.38
N ALA A 88 15.54 -0.46 9.41
CA ALA A 88 16.91 -0.37 8.99
C ALA A 88 17.77 0.09 10.13
N ALA A 89 18.89 -0.56 10.30
CA ALA A 89 19.78 -0.22 11.37
C ALA A 89 20.25 1.20 11.19
N ASN A 90 20.36 1.90 12.26
CA ASN A 90 20.84 3.27 12.22
C ASN A 90 19.93 4.20 11.41
N GLY A 91 18.75 3.80 11.12
CA GLY A 91 17.85 4.65 10.37
C GLY A 91 18.29 4.92 8.97
N GLN A 92 19.15 4.06 8.43
CA GLN A 92 19.65 4.32 7.10
C GLN A 92 18.82 3.62 6.09
N TYR A 93 17.92 4.34 5.47
CA TYR A 93 17.05 3.77 4.46
C TYR A 93 17.58 4.12 3.08
N ASN A 94 17.22 3.29 2.11
CA ASN A 94 17.57 3.57 0.73
C ASN A 94 16.63 4.59 0.17
N VAL A 95 17.09 5.82 0.00
CA VAL A 95 16.25 6.88 -0.52
C VAL A 95 16.98 7.54 -1.68
N ALA A 96 16.30 7.67 -2.79
CA ALA A 96 16.87 8.35 -3.95
C ALA A 96 15.72 9.03 -4.68
N ASP A 97 15.91 10.27 -5.07
CA ASP A 97 14.88 11.02 -5.81
C ASP A 97 13.56 11.01 -5.06
N ASP A 98 13.63 11.30 -3.77
CA ASP A 98 12.43 11.39 -2.92
C ASP A 98 11.65 10.08 -2.90
N THR A 99 12.30 8.97 -3.16
CA THR A 99 11.67 7.67 -3.20
C THR A 99 12.37 6.74 -2.25
N LEU A 100 11.60 6.09 -1.40
CA LEU A 100 12.11 5.11 -0.47
C LEU A 100 12.02 3.73 -1.13
N ILE A 101 13.06 2.96 -1.03
CA ILE A 101 13.07 1.61 -1.60
C ILE A 101 13.22 0.60 -0.47
N LEU A 102 12.28 -0.30 -0.37
CA LEU A 102 12.36 -1.39 0.58
C LEU A 102 12.45 -2.70 -0.21
N GLN A 103 13.16 -3.65 0.32
CA GLN A 103 13.31 -4.94 -0.34
C GLN A 103 13.17 -6.06 0.66
N GLY A 104 12.52 -7.12 0.27
CA GLY A 104 12.35 -8.23 1.17
C GLY A 104 11.84 -9.46 0.45
N ARG A 105 11.53 -10.47 1.23
CA ARG A 105 11.05 -11.72 0.70
C ARG A 105 9.94 -12.25 1.59
N CYS A 106 8.89 -12.74 0.98
CA CYS A 106 7.82 -13.38 1.73
C CYS A 106 8.24 -14.81 2.05
N PRO A 107 8.10 -15.27 3.26
CA PRO A 107 8.38 -16.66 3.56
C PRO A 107 7.34 -17.49 2.85
N ASP A 108 7.73 -18.73 2.45
CA ASP A 108 6.84 -19.50 1.77
C ASP A 108 5.85 -19.99 2.66
N GLY A 109 4.81 -19.89 2.66
CA GLY A 109 3.78 -20.17 3.55
C GLY A 109 3.66 -21.56 4.04
N ARG A 110 4.68 -22.27 4.11
CA ARG A 110 4.60 -23.58 4.63
C ARG A 110 5.28 -23.77 5.89
#